data_7c7573eb9d85e5d14d9b445b924324c4
#
_entry.id   7c7573eb9d85e5d14d9b445b924324c4
#
_cell.length_a   1.000
_cell.length_b   1.000
_cell.length_c   1.000
_cell.angle_alpha   90.00
_cell.angle_beta   90.00
_cell.angle_gamma   90.00
#
_symmetry.space_group_name_H-M   'P 1'
#
loop_
_entity.id
_entity.type
_entity.pdbx_description
1 polymer ?
#
loop_
_entity_poly.entity_id
_entity_poly.type
_entity_poly.pdbx_seq_one_letter_code
_entity_poly.pdbx_strand_id
1 'polypeptide(L)'
;MNTLISAGKFILKALVGIVIASALFLLAMGFADGPWGVVPGGAFSETAQPAPQDWSFTKDLETVEFQLADPVSSRTSWIMEHDNRVFIPSGYMNSTVGKLWKHWPMHAEKNGTALLRIDGTVYRITLERTKDPELLRPVMGELARKYMSVEPPLDAMLGEVESNNLWVFELIRR
;
A
#
# COMPACT_ATOMS: atom_id res chain seq x y z
N MET A 1 -32.90 -25.97 -27.68
CA MET A 1 -31.48 -25.80 -28.04
C MET A 1 -31.13 -24.35 -28.36
N ASN A 2 -31.91 -23.63 -29.16
CA ASN A 2 -31.65 -22.20 -29.51
C ASN A 2 -31.66 -21.25 -28.33
N THR A 3 -32.53 -21.44 -27.34
CA THR A 3 -32.67 -20.57 -26.15
C THR A 3 -31.43 -20.66 -25.26
N LEU A 4 -30.85 -21.82 -25.07
CA LEU A 4 -29.63 -22.05 -24.30
C LEU A 4 -28.40 -21.40 -24.98
N ILE A 5 -28.32 -21.49 -26.30
CA ILE A 5 -27.27 -20.83 -27.09
C ILE A 5 -27.39 -19.30 -27.01
N SER A 6 -28.63 -18.78 -27.05
CA SER A 6 -28.88 -17.33 -26.92
C SER A 6 -28.53 -16.81 -25.51
N ALA A 7 -28.91 -17.55 -24.45
CA ALA A 7 -28.55 -17.21 -23.07
C ALA A 7 -27.02 -17.23 -22.86
N GLY A 8 -26.31 -18.23 -23.39
CA GLY A 8 -24.84 -18.30 -23.32
C GLY A 8 -24.16 -17.13 -24.02
N LYS A 9 -24.65 -16.73 -25.20
CA LYS A 9 -24.14 -15.54 -25.90
C LYS A 9 -24.39 -14.23 -25.13
N PHE A 10 -25.55 -14.12 -24.48
CA PHE A 10 -25.85 -12.95 -23.63
C PHE A 10 -24.91 -12.87 -22.42
N ILE A 11 -24.72 -13.97 -21.71
CA ILE A 11 -23.81 -14.05 -20.56
C ILE A 11 -22.38 -13.68 -20.97
N LEU A 12 -21.89 -14.24 -22.09
CA LEU A 12 -20.56 -13.92 -22.61
C LEU A 12 -20.41 -12.42 -22.92
N LYS A 13 -21.40 -11.80 -23.58
CA LYS A 13 -21.38 -10.36 -23.87
C LYS A 13 -21.38 -9.52 -22.58
N ALA A 14 -22.15 -9.92 -21.57
CA ALA A 14 -22.20 -9.26 -20.29
C ALA A 14 -20.83 -9.35 -19.57
N LEU A 15 -20.21 -10.53 -19.56
CA LEU A 15 -18.87 -10.71 -18.98
C LEU A 15 -17.81 -9.86 -19.70
N VAL A 16 -17.82 -9.85 -21.03
CA VAL A 16 -16.91 -8.98 -21.81
C VAL A 16 -17.15 -7.50 -21.48
N GLY A 17 -18.41 -7.08 -21.38
CA GLY A 17 -18.75 -5.71 -20.98
C GLY A 17 -18.22 -5.34 -19.60
N ILE A 18 -18.36 -6.23 -18.62
CA ILE A 18 -17.83 -6.03 -17.26
C ILE A 18 -16.29 -5.90 -17.29
N VAL A 19 -15.60 -6.78 -18.02
CA VAL A 19 -14.13 -6.73 -18.13
C VAL A 19 -13.68 -5.40 -18.75
N ILE A 20 -14.33 -4.96 -19.82
CA ILE A 20 -14.01 -3.67 -20.47
C ILE A 20 -14.27 -2.51 -19.51
N ALA A 21 -15.44 -2.47 -18.85
CA ALA A 21 -15.77 -1.43 -17.89
C ALA A 21 -14.77 -1.37 -16.72
N SER A 22 -14.38 -2.54 -16.19
CA SER A 22 -13.36 -2.62 -15.13
C SER A 22 -12.00 -2.11 -15.60
N ALA A 23 -11.58 -2.46 -16.82
CA ALA A 23 -10.31 -1.98 -17.39
C ALA A 23 -10.34 -0.46 -17.58
N LEU A 24 -11.44 0.10 -18.11
CA LEU A 24 -11.61 1.55 -18.27
C LEU A 24 -11.63 2.27 -16.92
N PHE A 25 -12.29 1.70 -15.92
CA PHE A 25 -12.28 2.24 -14.55
C PHE A 25 -10.86 2.29 -13.97
N LEU A 26 -10.08 1.19 -14.06
CA LEU A 26 -8.70 1.15 -13.57
C LEU A 26 -7.79 2.13 -14.31
N LEU A 27 -7.99 2.31 -15.62
CA LEU A 27 -7.28 3.33 -16.40
C LEU A 27 -7.64 4.76 -15.94
N ALA A 28 -8.92 5.03 -15.71
CA ALA A 28 -9.37 6.34 -15.20
C ALA A 28 -8.81 6.63 -13.81
N MET A 29 -8.70 5.63 -12.94
CA MET A 29 -8.07 5.76 -11.61
C MET A 29 -6.62 6.20 -11.68
N GLY A 30 -5.88 5.86 -12.73
CA GLY A 30 -4.51 6.35 -12.94
C GLY A 30 -4.40 7.87 -13.11
N PHE A 31 -5.52 8.57 -13.38
CA PHE A 31 -5.60 10.03 -13.47
C PHE A 31 -6.34 10.65 -12.27
N ALA A 32 -6.78 9.83 -11.31
CA ALA A 32 -7.44 10.33 -10.11
C ALA A 32 -6.42 10.95 -9.15
N ASP A 33 -6.86 11.92 -8.36
CA ASP A 33 -6.07 12.52 -7.29
C ASP A 33 -6.05 11.57 -6.08
N GLY A 34 -5.07 10.70 -6.07
CA GLY A 34 -4.90 9.71 -5.01
C GLY A 34 -5.70 8.41 -5.21
N PRO A 35 -5.58 7.47 -4.27
CA PRO A 35 -6.22 6.16 -4.32
C PRO A 35 -7.70 6.24 -3.93
N TRP A 36 -8.45 5.22 -4.34
CA TRP A 36 -9.81 5.02 -3.84
C TRP A 36 -9.91 3.69 -3.08
N GLY A 37 -9.83 3.77 -1.75
CA GLY A 37 -9.74 2.60 -0.89
C GLY A 37 -8.55 1.71 -1.26
N VAL A 38 -8.81 0.49 -1.72
CA VAL A 38 -7.77 -0.45 -2.15
C VAL A 38 -7.33 -0.27 -3.60
N VAL A 39 -8.06 0.54 -4.38
CA VAL A 39 -7.74 0.78 -5.80
C VAL A 39 -6.64 1.83 -5.90
N PRO A 40 -5.52 1.53 -6.57
CA PRO A 40 -4.47 2.51 -6.81
C PRO A 40 -4.97 3.71 -7.59
N GLY A 41 -4.45 4.89 -7.25
CA GLY A 41 -4.74 6.14 -7.94
C GLY A 41 -3.52 6.73 -8.64
N GLY A 42 -3.72 7.92 -9.22
CA GLY A 42 -2.70 8.73 -9.87
C GLY A 42 -1.91 9.61 -8.89
N ALA A 43 -1.39 10.71 -9.43
CA ALA A 43 -0.61 11.68 -8.68
C ALA A 43 -1.47 12.51 -7.72
N PHE A 44 -0.90 12.89 -6.59
CA PHE A 44 -1.49 13.90 -5.72
C PHE A 44 -1.41 15.28 -6.38
N SER A 45 -2.47 16.06 -6.24
CA SER A 45 -2.56 17.42 -6.80
C SER A 45 -1.95 18.48 -5.89
N GLU A 46 -1.80 18.19 -4.60
CA GLU A 46 -1.30 19.11 -3.60
C GLU A 46 0.20 19.34 -3.73
N THR A 47 0.64 20.54 -3.36
CA THR A 47 2.07 20.87 -3.30
C THR A 47 2.74 20.18 -2.12
N ALA A 48 3.74 19.36 -2.40
CA ALA A 48 4.48 18.65 -1.37
C ALA A 48 5.42 19.58 -0.58
N GLN A 49 5.37 19.48 0.74
CA GLN A 49 6.24 20.19 1.67
C GLN A 49 7.27 19.26 2.32
N PRO A 50 8.31 19.79 3.01
CA PRO A 50 9.22 18.98 3.80
C PRO A 50 8.48 18.17 4.85
N ALA A 51 8.97 16.95 5.12
CA ALA A 51 8.43 16.11 6.18
C ALA A 51 8.60 16.78 7.56
N PRO A 52 7.62 16.62 8.48
CA PRO A 52 7.70 17.21 9.81
C PRO A 52 8.82 16.58 10.64
N GLN A 53 9.28 17.31 11.66
CA GLN A 53 10.28 16.79 12.60
C GLN A 53 9.69 15.79 13.59
N ASP A 54 8.41 15.93 13.90
CA ASP A 54 7.66 15.08 14.81
C ASP A 54 6.57 14.33 14.06
N TRP A 55 6.60 12.99 14.13
CA TRP A 55 5.62 12.09 13.55
C TRP A 55 4.65 11.48 14.58
N SER A 56 4.76 11.85 15.86
CA SER A 56 3.97 11.25 16.96
C SER A 56 2.46 11.35 16.73
N PHE A 57 2.00 12.36 15.99
CA PHE A 57 0.58 12.52 15.63
C PHE A 57 0.05 11.40 14.73
N THR A 58 0.93 10.60 14.11
CA THR A 58 0.53 9.48 13.25
C THR A 58 0.25 8.20 14.03
N LYS A 59 0.53 8.17 15.33
CA LYS A 59 0.48 6.97 16.17
C LYS A 59 -0.86 6.25 16.11
N ASP A 60 -1.96 6.99 16.12
CA ASP A 60 -3.32 6.43 16.15
C ASP A 60 -4.03 6.50 14.78
N LEU A 61 -3.34 6.96 13.73
CA LEU A 61 -3.89 6.90 12.38
C LEU A 61 -3.95 5.45 11.89
N GLU A 62 -5.10 5.03 11.39
CA GLU A 62 -5.25 3.67 10.85
C GLU A 62 -4.60 3.52 9.49
N THR A 63 -4.77 4.52 8.62
CA THR A 63 -4.26 4.47 7.24
C THR A 63 -3.71 5.82 6.83
N VAL A 64 -2.81 5.77 5.86
CA VAL A 64 -2.28 6.92 5.15
C VAL A 64 -2.28 6.64 3.66
N GLU A 65 -2.10 7.68 2.87
CA GLU A 65 -1.90 7.54 1.44
C GLU A 65 -0.45 7.88 1.09
N PHE A 66 0.14 7.09 0.21
CA PHE A 66 1.48 7.39 -0.31
C PHE A 66 1.48 7.28 -1.84
N GLN A 67 2.38 8.02 -2.46
CA GLN A 67 2.60 8.02 -3.91
C GLN A 67 4.06 7.74 -4.21
N LEU A 68 4.33 6.77 -5.08
CA LEU A 68 5.66 6.56 -5.67
C LEU A 68 5.92 7.58 -6.78
N ALA A 69 7.18 7.97 -6.92
CA ALA A 69 7.61 8.85 -8.00
C ALA A 69 7.80 8.11 -9.33
N ASP A 70 8.14 6.82 -9.29
CA ASP A 70 8.40 6.02 -10.49
C ASP A 70 8.10 4.53 -10.27
N PRO A 71 7.07 3.97 -10.95
CA PRO A 71 6.05 4.69 -11.72
C PRO A 71 5.14 5.52 -10.79
N VAL A 72 4.64 6.64 -11.27
CA VAL A 72 3.68 7.45 -10.50
C VAL A 72 2.44 6.62 -10.22
N SER A 73 2.19 6.37 -8.94
CA SER A 73 1.04 5.57 -8.49
C SER A 73 0.84 5.79 -6.99
N SER A 74 -0.37 6.12 -6.58
CA SER A 74 -0.72 6.30 -5.17
C SER A 74 -1.51 5.13 -4.62
N ARG A 75 -1.41 4.93 -3.30
CA ARG A 75 -2.04 3.81 -2.57
C ARG A 75 -2.38 4.20 -1.16
N THR A 76 -3.42 3.55 -0.61
CA THR A 76 -3.68 3.54 0.83
C THR A 76 -2.87 2.41 1.47
N SER A 77 -2.27 2.68 2.61
CA SER A 77 -1.54 1.70 3.41
C SER A 77 -1.82 1.87 4.89
N TRP A 78 -1.64 0.81 5.64
CA TRP A 78 -1.50 0.85 7.08
C TRP A 78 -0.24 1.63 7.46
N ILE A 79 -0.23 2.17 8.70
CA ILE A 79 0.88 2.98 9.21
C ILE A 79 1.20 2.57 10.65
N MET A 80 2.47 2.45 10.96
CA MET A 80 2.97 2.28 12.31
C MET A 80 3.91 3.42 12.65
N GLU A 81 3.85 3.91 13.88
CA GLU A 81 4.77 4.90 14.42
C GLU A 81 5.47 4.31 15.64
N HIS A 82 6.78 4.45 15.70
CA HIS A 82 7.61 4.09 16.85
C HIS A 82 8.84 5.00 16.92
N ASP A 83 9.09 5.59 18.09
CA ASP A 83 10.23 6.50 18.34
C ASP A 83 10.35 7.61 17.29
N ASN A 84 9.22 8.26 16.96
CA ASN A 84 9.19 9.34 15.98
C ASN A 84 9.66 8.92 14.56
N ARG A 85 9.56 7.63 14.27
CA ARG A 85 9.81 7.00 12.97
C ARG A 85 8.52 6.36 12.47
N VAL A 86 8.30 6.43 11.19
CA VAL A 86 7.06 5.96 10.56
C VAL A 86 7.34 4.84 9.59
N PHE A 87 6.47 3.83 9.58
CA PHE A 87 6.62 2.63 8.78
C PHE A 87 5.32 2.26 8.07
N ILE A 88 5.43 1.71 6.88
CA ILE A 88 4.31 1.10 6.14
C ILE A 88 4.63 -0.35 5.80
N PRO A 89 3.65 -1.29 5.94
CA PRO A 89 3.85 -2.70 5.67
C PRO A 89 3.37 -3.08 4.27
N SER A 90 3.93 -4.15 3.73
CA SER A 90 3.39 -4.88 2.58
C SER A 90 3.44 -6.38 2.85
N GLY A 91 2.34 -6.95 3.29
CA GLY A 91 2.21 -8.39 3.55
C GLY A 91 1.90 -9.21 2.29
N TYR A 92 1.94 -10.55 2.45
CA TYR A 92 1.59 -11.54 1.41
C TYR A 92 2.47 -11.49 0.14
N MET A 93 3.73 -11.05 0.27
CA MET A 93 4.65 -10.89 -0.87
C MET A 93 4.98 -12.23 -1.55
N ASN A 94 4.96 -13.33 -0.80
CA ASN A 94 5.23 -14.69 -1.32
C ASN A 94 3.99 -15.38 -1.88
N SER A 95 2.78 -14.83 -1.67
CA SER A 95 1.54 -15.42 -2.19
C SER A 95 1.40 -15.19 -3.70
N THR A 96 0.69 -16.09 -4.38
CA THR A 96 0.39 -15.94 -5.83
C THR A 96 -0.33 -14.62 -6.11
N VAL A 97 -1.31 -14.26 -5.27
CA VAL A 97 -2.06 -13.00 -5.41
C VAL A 97 -1.15 -11.80 -5.14
N GLY A 98 -0.29 -11.87 -4.11
CA GLY A 98 0.69 -10.82 -3.83
C GLY A 98 1.63 -10.56 -5.01
N LYS A 99 2.14 -11.61 -5.63
CA LYS A 99 3.01 -11.52 -6.81
C LYS A 99 2.32 -10.90 -8.03
N LEU A 100 1.02 -11.12 -8.20
CA LEU A 100 0.26 -10.58 -9.33
C LEU A 100 -0.18 -9.13 -9.12
N TRP A 101 -0.42 -8.72 -7.87
CA TRP A 101 -1.04 -7.43 -7.56
C TRP A 101 -0.09 -6.41 -6.92
N LYS A 102 0.83 -6.87 -6.07
CA LYS A 102 1.68 -5.98 -5.25
C LYS A 102 3.04 -5.72 -5.90
N HIS A 103 3.08 -4.92 -6.95
CA HIS A 103 4.34 -4.55 -7.60
C HIS A 103 5.02 -3.33 -6.96
N TRP A 104 4.26 -2.50 -6.21
CA TRP A 104 4.78 -1.27 -5.63
C TRP A 104 5.99 -1.45 -4.70
N PRO A 105 6.09 -2.52 -3.85
CA PRO A 105 7.25 -2.67 -2.98
C PRO A 105 8.55 -2.87 -3.77
N MET A 106 8.48 -3.57 -4.90
CA MET A 106 9.63 -3.78 -5.78
C MET A 106 10.05 -2.49 -6.48
N HIS A 107 9.11 -1.59 -6.80
CA HIS A 107 9.41 -0.26 -7.33
C HIS A 107 10.02 0.61 -6.23
N ALA A 108 9.45 0.61 -5.02
CA ALA A 108 9.98 1.36 -3.87
C ALA A 108 11.39 0.91 -3.48
N GLU A 109 11.70 -0.39 -3.56
CA GLU A 109 13.06 -0.90 -3.28
C GLU A 109 14.09 -0.42 -4.32
N LYS A 110 13.68 -0.20 -5.57
CA LYS A 110 14.54 0.34 -6.64
C LYS A 110 14.69 1.85 -6.57
N ASN A 111 13.59 2.55 -6.31
CA ASN A 111 13.52 3.99 -6.19
C ASN A 111 12.51 4.34 -5.10
N GLY A 112 13.01 4.60 -3.91
CA GLY A 112 12.19 4.93 -2.74
C GLY A 112 11.62 6.34 -2.74
N THR A 113 11.92 7.19 -3.73
CA THR A 113 11.37 8.55 -3.81
C THR A 113 9.84 8.51 -3.82
N ALA A 114 9.24 9.17 -2.82
CA ALA A 114 7.79 9.09 -2.61
C ALA A 114 7.24 10.37 -1.96
N LEU A 115 5.92 10.44 -1.95
CA LEU A 115 5.13 11.40 -1.22
C LEU A 115 4.23 10.67 -0.22
N LEU A 116 3.97 11.28 0.93
CA LEU A 116 3.04 10.80 1.93
C LEU A 116 1.93 11.84 2.11
N ARG A 117 0.65 11.43 2.01
CA ARG A 117 -0.49 12.31 2.25
C ARG A 117 -1.19 11.91 3.54
N ILE A 118 -1.33 12.88 4.45
CA ILE A 118 -2.03 12.76 5.71
C ILE A 118 -2.96 13.98 5.86
N ASP A 119 -4.26 13.74 6.01
CA ASP A 119 -5.28 14.78 6.16
C ASP A 119 -5.15 15.92 5.13
N GLY A 120 -4.93 15.55 3.85
CA GLY A 120 -4.78 16.50 2.74
C GLY A 120 -3.43 17.21 2.69
N THR A 121 -2.52 16.96 3.63
CA THR A 121 -1.16 17.52 3.61
C THR A 121 -0.20 16.51 3.00
N VAL A 122 0.57 16.95 1.99
CA VAL A 122 1.53 16.10 1.27
C VAL A 122 2.96 16.41 1.72
N TYR A 123 3.69 15.38 2.11
CA TYR A 123 5.07 15.44 2.60
C TYR A 123 6.03 14.72 1.66
N ARG A 124 7.24 15.26 1.48
CA ARG A 124 8.31 14.56 0.75
C ARG A 124 8.99 13.56 1.66
N ILE A 125 9.05 12.29 1.20
CA ILE A 125 9.69 11.19 1.91
C ILE A 125 10.52 10.33 0.97
N THR A 126 11.31 9.45 1.56
CA THR A 126 11.92 8.30 0.88
C THR A 126 11.49 7.03 1.59
N LEU A 127 11.04 6.03 0.84
CA LEU A 127 10.75 4.70 1.36
C LEU A 127 12.04 3.88 1.38
N GLU A 128 12.46 3.43 2.55
CA GLU A 128 13.62 2.56 2.73
C GLU A 128 13.19 1.24 3.35
N ARG A 129 13.43 0.14 2.65
CA ARG A 129 13.11 -1.19 3.19
C ARG A 129 14.04 -1.52 4.33
N THR A 130 13.47 -1.92 5.46
CA THR A 130 14.22 -2.39 6.63
C THR A 130 13.95 -3.86 6.93
N LYS A 131 14.97 -4.57 7.44
CA LYS A 131 14.90 -5.94 7.95
C LYS A 131 15.56 -6.06 9.32
N ASP A 132 15.99 -4.95 9.91
CA ASP A 132 16.63 -4.93 11.22
C ASP A 132 15.64 -5.45 12.29
N PRO A 133 15.89 -6.61 12.92
CA PRO A 133 14.96 -7.20 13.87
C PRO A 133 14.82 -6.38 15.16
N GLU A 134 15.86 -5.69 15.59
CA GLU A 134 15.82 -4.84 16.79
C GLU A 134 14.89 -3.66 16.58
N LEU A 135 14.99 -3.01 15.41
CA LEU A 135 14.10 -1.95 15.01
C LEU A 135 12.67 -2.44 14.79
N LEU A 136 12.51 -3.59 14.14
CA LEU A 136 11.20 -4.09 13.73
C LEU A 136 10.39 -4.70 14.87
N ARG A 137 11.01 -5.18 15.94
CA ARG A 137 10.29 -5.79 17.07
C ARG A 137 9.21 -4.87 17.66
N PRO A 138 9.51 -3.64 18.07
CA PRO A 138 8.48 -2.72 18.55
C PRO A 138 7.49 -2.30 17.45
N VAL A 139 7.94 -2.15 16.20
CA VAL A 139 7.07 -1.82 15.05
C VAL A 139 6.06 -2.93 14.79
N MET A 140 6.45 -4.20 14.94
CA MET A 140 5.51 -5.33 14.86
C MET A 140 4.51 -5.33 16.01
N GLY A 141 4.91 -4.91 17.21
CA GLY A 141 4.00 -4.67 18.32
C GLY A 141 2.92 -3.63 17.97
N GLU A 142 3.29 -2.51 17.37
CA GLU A 142 2.34 -1.50 16.90
C GLU A 142 1.43 -2.02 15.78
N LEU A 143 1.97 -2.80 14.85
CA LEU A 143 1.18 -3.47 13.81
C LEU A 143 0.12 -4.40 14.43
N ALA A 144 0.51 -5.22 15.40
CA ALA A 144 -0.41 -6.13 16.09
C ALA A 144 -1.47 -5.35 16.87
N ARG A 145 -1.06 -4.36 17.68
CA ARG A 145 -1.95 -3.52 18.48
C ARG A 145 -3.04 -2.85 17.63
N LYS A 146 -2.68 -2.32 16.47
CA LYS A 146 -3.59 -1.52 15.61
C LYS A 146 -4.50 -2.36 14.73
N TYR A 147 -4.01 -3.48 14.20
CA TYR A 147 -4.69 -4.14 13.07
C TYR A 147 -5.03 -5.61 13.30
N MET A 148 -4.63 -6.19 14.43
CA MET A 148 -4.89 -7.61 14.70
C MET A 148 -5.83 -7.78 15.90
N SER A 149 -6.89 -8.55 15.71
CA SER A 149 -7.84 -8.86 16.79
C SER A 149 -7.24 -9.77 17.88
N VAL A 150 -6.22 -10.53 17.53
CA VAL A 150 -5.42 -11.39 18.42
C VAL A 150 -3.97 -11.09 18.13
N GLU A 151 -3.22 -10.69 19.15
CA GLU A 151 -1.78 -10.41 19.00
C GLU A 151 -1.00 -11.71 18.78
N PRO A 152 -0.42 -11.90 17.60
CA PRO A 152 0.46 -13.05 17.35
C PRO A 152 1.78 -12.88 18.10
N PRO A 153 2.53 -13.98 18.34
CA PRO A 153 3.89 -13.88 18.85
C PRO A 153 4.76 -12.99 17.94
N LEU A 154 5.46 -12.03 18.52
CA LEU A 154 6.31 -11.10 17.75
C LEU A 154 7.38 -11.82 16.92
N ASP A 155 7.92 -12.92 17.43
CA ASP A 155 8.90 -13.74 16.70
C ASP A 155 8.30 -14.37 15.43
N ALA A 156 7.02 -14.73 15.45
CA ALA A 156 6.34 -15.20 14.24
C ALA A 156 6.19 -14.07 13.20
N MET A 157 5.89 -12.86 13.65
CA MET A 157 5.81 -11.69 12.75
C MET A 157 7.18 -11.32 12.17
N LEU A 158 8.24 -11.38 12.96
CA LEU A 158 9.61 -11.18 12.47
C LEU A 158 10.01 -12.29 11.48
N GLY A 159 9.59 -13.53 11.70
CA GLY A 159 9.77 -14.63 10.74
C GLY A 159 9.12 -14.38 9.39
N GLU A 160 7.98 -13.68 9.34
CA GLU A 160 7.35 -13.24 8.08
C GLU A 160 8.21 -12.20 7.34
N VAL A 161 8.93 -11.34 8.08
CA VAL A 161 9.89 -10.39 7.49
C VAL A 161 11.12 -11.11 6.96
N GLU A 162 11.70 -12.03 7.73
CA GLU A 162 12.89 -12.84 7.34
C GLU A 162 12.59 -13.67 6.09
N SER A 163 11.42 -14.30 6.04
CA SER A 163 10.96 -15.09 4.87
C SER A 163 10.59 -14.23 3.65
N ASN A 164 10.68 -12.92 3.76
CA ASN A 164 10.24 -11.95 2.75
C ASN A 164 8.75 -12.03 2.38
N ASN A 165 7.89 -12.55 3.26
CA ASN A 165 6.45 -12.53 3.09
C ASN A 165 5.82 -11.22 3.57
N LEU A 166 6.45 -10.56 4.54
CA LEU A 166 6.13 -9.20 5.00
C LEU A 166 7.32 -8.28 4.72
N TRP A 167 7.09 -7.25 3.92
CA TRP A 167 8.06 -6.17 3.70
C TRP A 167 7.65 -4.97 4.53
N VAL A 168 8.62 -4.30 5.15
CA VAL A 168 8.41 -3.09 5.93
C VAL A 168 9.31 -2.00 5.38
N PHE A 169 8.71 -0.85 5.11
CA PHE A 169 9.41 0.34 4.65
C PHE A 169 9.34 1.41 5.72
N GLU A 170 10.48 1.96 6.08
CA GLU A 170 10.58 3.18 6.86
C GLU A 170 10.39 4.39 5.94
N LEU A 171 9.72 5.41 6.44
CA LEU A 171 9.50 6.68 5.77
C LEU A 171 10.55 7.70 6.24
N ILE A 172 11.62 7.81 5.48
CA ILE A 172 12.71 8.74 5.78
C ILE A 172 12.31 10.16 5.33
N ARG A 173 12.55 11.14 6.18
CA ARG A 173 12.27 12.56 5.90
C ARG A 173 13.14 13.08 4.75
N ARG A 174 12.51 13.90 3.91
CA ARG A 174 13.20 14.54 2.78
C ARG A 174 12.79 16.00 2.59
#